data_c39884f08ec98d23b3789ec81c3658ad
#
_entry.id   c39884f08ec98d23b3789ec81c3658ad
#
_cell.length_a   1.000
_cell.length_b   1.000
_cell.length_c   1.000
_cell.angle_alpha   90.00
_cell.angle_beta   90.00
_cell.angle_gamma   90.00
#
_symmetry.space_group_name_H-M   'P 1'
#
loop_
_entity.id
_entity.type
_entity.pdbx_description
1 polymer ?
#
loop_
_entity_poly.entity_id
_entity_poly.type
_entity_poly.pdbx_seq_one_letter_code
_entity_poly.pdbx_strand_id
1 'polypeptide(L)'
;MKHFDISALKWINKPAQFSLSDSEIVIHTSPDTDFWRGTYYGLEYNNAPGIVLASDEPFWTLKAKVAFTSTTYFDQCGLFIYQDENNWMKSGIEYQSNGYQQLFSVVTNNGFSDWSMANFDRVTQTMHYRLSRRGSDFLLENSVDGVDFMMMRMFHLFHAQESVQFGFFASSPGDSSFAAHFSQIEWSECSWNAHCSSRF
;
A
#
# COMPACT_ATOMS: atom_id res chain seq x y z
N MET A 1 -20.74 -3.19 -5.27
CA MET A 1 -19.76 -2.40 -4.52
C MET A 1 -19.96 -2.76 -3.07
N LYS A 2 -18.89 -3.10 -2.34
CA LYS A 2 -18.94 -3.40 -0.92
C LYS A 2 -18.81 -2.09 -0.14
N HIS A 3 -19.29 -2.05 1.08
CA HIS A 3 -19.12 -0.85 1.91
C HIS A 3 -17.73 -0.85 2.55
N PHE A 4 -16.90 0.14 2.24
CA PHE A 4 -15.63 0.37 2.93
C PHE A 4 -15.91 1.22 4.17
N ASP A 5 -16.08 0.56 5.30
CA ASP A 5 -16.48 1.20 6.55
C ASP A 5 -15.28 1.89 7.22
N ILE A 6 -15.19 3.19 7.09
CA ILE A 6 -14.12 4.00 7.70
C ILE A 6 -14.17 3.94 9.24
N SER A 7 -15.36 3.73 9.84
CA SER A 7 -15.49 3.62 11.29
C SER A 7 -14.92 2.31 11.86
N ALA A 8 -14.79 1.28 11.02
CA ALA A 8 -14.22 -0.02 11.38
C ALA A 8 -12.70 -0.10 11.20
N LEU A 9 -12.07 0.95 10.67
CA LEU A 9 -10.63 1.01 10.46
C LEU A 9 -9.84 0.97 11.77
N LYS A 10 -8.72 0.28 11.75
CA LYS A 10 -7.79 0.19 12.88
C LYS A 10 -6.42 0.76 12.50
N TRP A 11 -5.83 1.47 13.42
CA TRP A 11 -4.48 2.00 13.27
C TRP A 11 -3.42 0.96 13.60
N ILE A 12 -2.43 0.91 12.73
CA ILE A 12 -1.10 0.37 13.00
C ILE A 12 -0.20 1.59 13.17
N ASN A 13 0.35 1.81 14.37
CA ASN A 13 1.14 3.01 14.71
C ASN A 13 0.37 4.31 14.42
N LYS A 14 -0.65 4.60 15.20
CA LYS A 14 -1.51 5.77 15.00
C LYS A 14 -0.69 7.08 14.97
N PRO A 15 -0.77 7.89 13.90
CA PRO A 15 -0.05 9.14 13.82
C PRO A 15 -0.61 10.21 14.77
N ALA A 16 0.20 11.23 15.08
CA ALA A 16 -0.25 12.36 15.91
C ALA A 16 -1.30 13.23 15.19
N GLN A 17 -1.25 13.28 13.87
CA GLN A 17 -2.18 14.07 13.05
C GLN A 17 -2.76 13.20 11.92
N PHE A 18 -4.07 13.23 11.79
CA PHE A 18 -4.81 12.53 10.73
C PHE A 18 -6.21 13.14 10.58
N SER A 19 -6.87 12.87 9.47
CA SER A 19 -8.31 13.06 9.35
C SER A 19 -8.97 11.86 8.67
N LEU A 20 -10.20 11.56 9.10
CA LEU A 20 -11.04 10.50 8.53
C LEU A 20 -12.40 11.12 8.18
N SER A 21 -12.85 10.91 6.96
CA SER A 21 -14.17 11.28 6.49
C SER A 21 -14.71 10.21 5.53
N ASP A 22 -15.98 10.24 5.20
CA ASP A 22 -16.59 9.27 4.28
C ASP A 22 -15.97 9.28 2.87
N SER A 23 -15.25 10.33 2.50
CA SER A 23 -14.66 10.49 1.18
C SER A 23 -13.13 10.46 1.15
N GLU A 24 -12.47 10.62 2.29
CA GLU A 24 -11.01 10.78 2.34
C GLU A 24 -10.42 10.34 3.68
N ILE A 25 -9.26 9.71 3.60
CA ILE A 25 -8.35 9.44 4.72
C ILE A 25 -7.10 10.28 4.50
N VAL A 26 -6.66 11.04 5.53
CA VAL A 26 -5.40 11.77 5.51
C VAL A 26 -4.50 11.27 6.63
N ILE A 27 -3.28 10.90 6.29
CA ILE A 27 -2.23 10.47 7.22
C ILE A 27 -1.08 11.47 7.17
N HIS A 28 -0.75 12.10 8.29
CA HIS A 28 0.48 12.88 8.42
C HIS A 28 1.61 12.00 8.93
N THR A 29 2.72 11.98 8.21
CA THR A 29 3.90 11.22 8.59
C THR A 29 4.69 11.97 9.69
N SER A 30 5.60 11.26 10.33
CA SER A 30 6.62 11.80 11.22
C SER A 30 7.99 11.36 10.73
N PRO A 31 9.06 12.13 11.04
CA PRO A 31 10.44 11.72 10.74
C PRO A 31 10.78 10.33 11.27
N ASP A 32 11.76 9.69 10.66
CA ASP A 32 12.34 8.40 11.07
C ASP A 32 11.31 7.26 11.14
N THR A 33 10.32 7.25 10.24
CA THR A 33 9.27 6.22 10.18
C THR A 33 9.38 5.35 8.93
N ASP A 34 9.32 4.02 9.09
CA ASP A 34 9.27 3.08 7.98
C ASP A 34 8.70 1.70 8.40
N PHE A 35 8.52 0.82 7.40
CA PHE A 35 8.35 -0.63 7.55
C PHE A 35 9.46 -1.33 6.77
N TRP A 36 10.30 -2.12 7.47
CA TRP A 36 11.33 -2.96 6.89
C TRP A 36 11.72 -4.09 7.84
N ARG A 37 11.97 -5.29 7.33
CA ARG A 37 12.37 -6.43 8.17
C ARG A 37 13.51 -7.23 7.55
N GLY A 38 14.52 -7.49 8.33
CA GLY A 38 15.54 -8.52 8.21
C GLY A 38 16.49 -8.44 7.01
N THR A 39 15.96 -8.28 5.82
CA THR A 39 16.74 -8.21 4.58
C THR A 39 17.65 -6.98 4.58
N TYR A 40 18.88 -7.16 4.09
CA TYR A 40 19.86 -6.11 3.97
C TYR A 40 20.25 -5.46 5.30
N TYR A 41 21.40 -5.83 5.79
CA TYR A 41 22.00 -5.38 7.06
C TYR A 41 21.21 -5.67 8.35
N GLY A 42 20.19 -6.52 8.31
CA GLY A 42 19.36 -6.80 9.48
C GLY A 42 18.59 -5.60 10.01
N LEU A 43 18.30 -4.62 9.15
CA LEU A 43 17.49 -3.45 9.51
C LEU A 43 16.07 -3.87 9.88
N GLU A 44 15.53 -3.24 10.90
CA GLU A 44 14.18 -3.49 11.39
C GLU A 44 13.47 -2.17 11.69
N TYR A 45 12.40 -1.89 10.94
CA TYR A 45 11.50 -0.76 11.14
C TYR A 45 10.07 -1.26 11.12
N ASN A 46 9.27 -0.85 12.11
CA ASN A 46 7.85 -1.17 12.21
C ASN A 46 7.11 -0.02 12.91
N ASN A 47 7.42 1.22 12.54
CA ASN A 47 6.96 2.41 13.24
C ASN A 47 6.20 3.41 12.36
N ALA A 48 6.08 3.17 11.06
CA ALA A 48 5.30 4.03 10.18
C ALA A 48 3.80 3.90 10.44
N PRO A 49 3.01 4.96 10.28
CA PRO A 49 1.57 4.89 10.39
C PRO A 49 0.94 4.10 9.24
N GLY A 50 0.03 3.21 9.61
CA GLY A 50 -0.86 2.50 8.71
C GLY A 50 -2.29 2.46 9.25
N ILE A 51 -3.27 2.36 8.37
CA ILE A 51 -4.68 2.20 8.74
C ILE A 51 -5.31 1.10 7.89
N VAL A 52 -5.99 0.16 8.52
CA VAL A 52 -6.45 -1.08 7.88
C VAL A 52 -7.86 -1.46 8.25
N LEU A 53 -8.57 -2.09 7.31
CA LEU A 53 -9.83 -2.79 7.49
C LEU A 53 -9.57 -4.29 7.46
N ALA A 54 -10.17 -5.05 8.37
CA ALA A 54 -10.08 -6.51 8.36
C ALA A 54 -11.20 -7.12 7.51
N SER A 55 -10.90 -8.19 6.75
CA SER A 55 -11.88 -8.94 6.00
C SER A 55 -11.51 -10.42 5.90
N ASP A 56 -12.49 -11.28 6.14
CA ASP A 56 -12.40 -12.74 5.96
C ASP A 56 -12.73 -13.18 4.53
N GLU A 57 -13.14 -12.23 3.67
CA GLU A 57 -13.49 -12.55 2.29
C GLU A 57 -12.26 -12.95 1.48
N PRO A 58 -12.25 -14.13 0.84
CA PRO A 58 -11.09 -14.62 0.10
C PRO A 58 -10.92 -13.97 -1.27
N PHE A 59 -11.92 -13.25 -1.77
CA PHE A 59 -11.93 -12.63 -3.11
C PHE A 59 -12.47 -11.21 -3.05
N TRP A 60 -11.61 -10.22 -3.29
CA TRP A 60 -12.01 -8.82 -3.33
C TRP A 60 -11.01 -7.98 -4.14
N THR A 61 -11.42 -6.76 -4.47
CA THR A 61 -10.57 -5.71 -5.06
C THR A 61 -10.77 -4.41 -4.28
N LEU A 62 -9.66 -3.81 -3.86
CA LEU A 62 -9.57 -2.45 -3.35
C LEU A 62 -8.98 -1.55 -4.42
N LYS A 63 -9.64 -0.41 -4.70
CA LYS A 63 -9.08 0.68 -5.49
C LYS A 63 -9.01 1.93 -4.65
N ALA A 64 -8.00 2.77 -4.88
CA ALA A 64 -7.94 4.10 -4.28
C ALA A 64 -7.09 5.04 -5.12
N LYS A 65 -7.41 6.33 -5.02
CA LYS A 65 -6.56 7.42 -5.46
C LYS A 65 -5.70 7.87 -4.30
N VAL A 66 -4.39 7.87 -4.52
CA VAL A 66 -3.38 8.35 -3.57
C VAL A 66 -2.85 9.68 -4.07
N ALA A 67 -2.85 10.71 -3.20
CA ALA A 67 -2.23 11.98 -3.50
C ALA A 67 -1.20 12.32 -2.42
N PHE A 68 -0.04 12.82 -2.87
CA PHE A 68 1.02 13.27 -1.99
C PHE A 68 1.86 14.34 -2.68
N THR A 69 2.43 15.23 -1.90
CA THR A 69 3.16 16.39 -2.42
C THR A 69 4.60 16.46 -1.91
N SER A 70 5.08 15.41 -1.25
CA SER A 70 6.45 15.40 -0.74
C SER A 70 7.47 15.44 -1.88
N THR A 71 8.54 16.17 -1.62
CA THR A 71 9.74 16.27 -2.45
C THR A 71 10.99 15.91 -1.64
N THR A 72 10.81 15.19 -0.53
CA THR A 72 11.91 14.71 0.31
C THR A 72 12.20 13.25 0.00
N TYR A 73 13.48 12.94 -0.07
CA TYR A 73 13.99 11.62 -0.42
C TYR A 73 13.43 10.52 0.50
N PHE A 74 12.95 9.46 -0.11
CA PHE A 74 12.29 8.31 0.52
C PHE A 74 10.90 8.55 1.13
N ASP A 75 10.36 9.76 1.12
CA ASP A 75 8.96 9.93 1.50
C ASP A 75 8.06 9.09 0.59
N GLN A 76 7.17 8.33 1.18
CA GLN A 76 6.40 7.33 0.48
C GLN A 76 5.00 7.10 1.08
N CYS A 77 4.03 6.76 0.24
CA CYS A 77 2.70 6.37 0.68
C CYS A 77 1.99 5.49 -0.35
N GLY A 78 0.99 4.75 0.08
CA GLY A 78 0.22 3.90 -0.80
C GLY A 78 -0.61 2.84 -0.08
N LEU A 79 -0.73 1.67 -0.72
CA LEU A 79 -1.52 0.55 -0.21
C LEU A 79 -0.74 -0.28 0.82
N PHE A 80 -1.48 -0.87 1.74
CA PHE A 80 -0.94 -1.65 2.85
C PHE A 80 -1.75 -2.92 3.07
N ILE A 81 -1.05 -4.03 3.32
CA ILE A 81 -1.58 -5.23 3.95
C ILE A 81 -0.76 -5.47 5.20
N TYR A 82 -1.40 -5.70 6.34
CA TYR A 82 -0.70 -5.97 7.59
C TYR A 82 -1.34 -7.15 8.32
N GLN A 83 -0.61 -8.23 8.48
CA GLN A 83 -1.04 -9.37 9.28
C GLN A 83 -0.42 -9.31 10.68
N ASP A 84 0.88 -9.10 10.73
CA ASP A 84 1.69 -8.90 11.92
C ASP A 84 3.02 -8.22 11.54
N GLU A 85 3.91 -8.01 12.50
CA GLU A 85 5.21 -7.34 12.30
C GLU A 85 6.17 -8.08 11.32
N ASN A 86 5.94 -9.35 11.05
CA ASN A 86 6.78 -10.20 10.20
C ASN A 86 6.11 -10.54 8.85
N ASN A 87 4.84 -10.16 8.68
CA ASN A 87 4.04 -10.54 7.52
C ASN A 87 3.15 -9.36 7.06
N TRP A 88 3.61 -8.63 6.04
CA TRP A 88 2.92 -7.45 5.52
C TRP A 88 3.36 -7.13 4.09
N MET A 89 2.63 -6.27 3.44
CA MET A 89 2.98 -5.66 2.16
C MET A 89 2.75 -4.15 2.22
N LYS A 90 3.71 -3.38 1.74
CA LYS A 90 3.52 -1.96 1.42
C LYS A 90 3.84 -1.72 -0.05
N SER A 91 3.07 -0.85 -0.69
CA SER A 91 3.33 -0.45 -2.07
C SER A 91 2.78 0.92 -2.35
N GLY A 92 3.46 1.66 -3.20
CA GLY A 92 3.02 3.00 -3.52
C GLY A 92 3.99 3.75 -4.41
N ILE A 93 3.99 5.05 -4.20
CA ILE A 93 4.89 5.99 -4.83
C ILE A 93 5.87 6.53 -3.80
N GLU A 94 7.12 6.67 -4.21
CA GLU A 94 8.23 7.15 -3.39
C GLU A 94 8.97 8.25 -4.13
N TYR A 95 9.27 9.35 -3.44
CA TYR A 95 10.08 10.42 -4.02
C TYR A 95 11.57 10.06 -3.95
N GLN A 96 12.25 10.26 -5.05
CA GLN A 96 13.68 10.05 -5.18
C GLN A 96 14.42 11.38 -5.36
N SER A 97 15.72 11.37 -5.17
CA SER A 97 16.55 12.55 -5.44
C SER A 97 16.48 12.97 -6.92
N ASN A 98 16.71 14.24 -7.20
CA ASN A 98 16.75 14.80 -8.56
C ASN A 98 15.39 14.87 -9.30
N GLY A 99 14.27 14.90 -8.57
CA GLY A 99 12.97 15.21 -9.15
C GLY A 99 12.32 14.07 -9.92
N TYR A 100 12.66 12.82 -9.63
CA TYR A 100 11.91 11.67 -10.12
C TYR A 100 11.30 10.86 -8.97
N GLN A 101 10.37 10.01 -9.31
CA GLN A 101 9.65 9.15 -8.38
C GLN A 101 9.83 7.70 -8.78
N GLN A 102 9.62 6.80 -7.84
CA GLN A 102 9.58 5.38 -8.09
C GLN A 102 8.24 4.79 -7.65
N LEU A 103 7.73 3.88 -8.45
CA LEU A 103 6.69 2.95 -8.02
C LEU A 103 7.38 1.79 -7.34
N PHE A 104 6.98 1.47 -6.13
CA PHE A 104 7.63 0.42 -5.37
C PHE A 104 6.62 -0.56 -4.75
N SER A 105 7.12 -1.73 -4.41
CA SER A 105 6.43 -2.69 -3.55
C SER A 105 7.43 -3.43 -2.68
N VAL A 106 7.10 -3.58 -1.42
CA VAL A 106 7.82 -4.44 -0.46
C VAL A 106 6.85 -5.49 0.04
N VAL A 107 7.24 -6.75 -0.08
CA VAL A 107 6.50 -7.89 0.47
C VAL A 107 7.36 -8.52 1.54
N THR A 108 6.85 -8.60 2.76
CA THR A 108 7.53 -9.22 3.88
C THR A 108 6.81 -10.49 4.27
N ASN A 109 7.53 -11.59 4.21
CA ASN A 109 7.10 -12.92 4.67
C ASN A 109 8.09 -13.45 5.68
N ASN A 110 7.58 -13.89 6.84
CA ASN A 110 8.39 -14.50 7.89
C ASN A 110 9.59 -13.63 8.31
N GLY A 111 9.41 -12.31 8.36
CA GLY A 111 10.42 -11.36 8.82
C GLY A 111 11.50 -10.99 7.78
N PHE A 112 11.29 -11.31 6.50
CA PHE A 112 12.21 -10.90 5.43
C PHE A 112 11.49 -10.13 4.34
N SER A 113 11.94 -8.89 4.12
CA SER A 113 11.43 -7.96 3.12
C SER A 113 12.03 -8.22 1.74
N ASP A 114 11.18 -8.30 0.73
CA ASP A 114 11.52 -8.39 -0.70
C ASP A 114 11.05 -7.11 -1.38
N TRP A 115 11.96 -6.30 -1.88
CA TRP A 115 11.70 -5.00 -2.45
C TRP A 115 11.85 -5.00 -3.97
N SER A 116 10.85 -4.47 -4.65
CA SER A 116 10.86 -4.22 -6.10
C SER A 116 10.49 -2.77 -6.38
N MET A 117 11.18 -2.17 -7.36
CA MET A 117 10.94 -0.78 -7.77
C MET A 117 11.00 -0.62 -9.29
N ALA A 118 10.31 0.38 -9.79
CA ALA A 118 10.39 0.85 -11.17
C ALA A 118 10.44 2.37 -11.20
N ASN A 119 11.34 2.93 -12.01
CA ASN A 119 11.38 4.36 -12.21
C ASN A 119 10.09 4.86 -12.85
N PHE A 120 9.62 5.99 -12.38
CA PHE A 120 8.49 6.69 -12.96
C PHE A 120 9.00 8.01 -13.55
N ASP A 121 9.02 8.10 -14.88
CA ASP A 121 9.74 9.13 -15.64
C ASP A 121 9.16 10.54 -15.51
N ARG A 122 8.20 10.75 -14.62
CA ARG A 122 7.61 12.05 -14.34
C ARG A 122 7.28 12.18 -12.86
N VAL A 123 7.34 13.39 -12.35
CA VAL A 123 6.80 13.71 -11.04
C VAL A 123 5.28 13.85 -11.17
N THR A 124 4.54 13.08 -10.38
CA THR A 124 3.09 13.18 -10.26
C THR A 124 2.70 13.41 -8.81
N GLN A 125 1.62 14.13 -8.61
CA GLN A 125 1.06 14.34 -7.28
C GLN A 125 -0.07 13.34 -6.96
N THR A 126 -0.48 12.55 -7.93
CA THR A 126 -1.56 11.57 -7.77
C THR A 126 -1.27 10.28 -8.52
N MET A 127 -1.64 9.15 -7.90
CA MET A 127 -1.58 7.82 -8.51
C MET A 127 -2.80 7.02 -8.06
N HIS A 128 -3.37 6.23 -8.95
CA HIS A 128 -4.41 5.27 -8.62
C HIS A 128 -3.79 3.89 -8.45
N TYR A 129 -4.21 3.17 -7.41
CA TYR A 129 -3.80 1.80 -7.15
C TYR A 129 -4.99 0.87 -7.10
N ARG A 130 -4.75 -0.37 -7.50
CA ARG A 130 -5.70 -1.46 -7.41
C ARG A 130 -5.00 -2.68 -6.81
N LEU A 131 -5.56 -3.22 -5.74
CA LEU A 131 -5.10 -4.43 -5.07
C LEU A 131 -6.22 -5.45 -5.10
N SER A 132 -6.00 -6.58 -5.74
CA SER A 132 -6.95 -7.69 -5.80
C SER A 132 -6.44 -8.89 -5.03
N ARG A 133 -7.33 -9.53 -4.24
CA ARG A 133 -7.06 -10.73 -3.46
C ARG A 133 -7.73 -11.95 -4.09
N ARG A 134 -7.01 -13.08 -4.14
CA ARG A 134 -7.51 -14.43 -4.41
C ARG A 134 -6.88 -15.40 -3.42
N GLY A 135 -7.56 -15.65 -2.28
CA GLY A 135 -6.99 -16.43 -1.19
C GLY A 135 -5.80 -15.75 -0.55
N SER A 136 -4.63 -16.37 -0.64
CA SER A 136 -3.35 -15.80 -0.16
C SER A 136 -2.52 -15.14 -1.27
N ASP A 137 -3.05 -15.08 -2.50
CA ASP A 137 -2.40 -14.45 -3.63
C ASP A 137 -2.98 -13.06 -3.90
N PHE A 138 -2.12 -12.15 -4.31
CA PHE A 138 -2.46 -10.76 -4.54
C PHE A 138 -1.92 -10.26 -5.88
N LEU A 139 -2.72 -9.46 -6.56
CA LEU A 139 -2.34 -8.69 -7.72
C LEU A 139 -2.37 -7.21 -7.39
N LEU A 140 -1.23 -6.55 -7.57
CA LEU A 140 -1.06 -5.11 -7.39
C LEU A 140 -0.91 -4.45 -8.75
N GLU A 141 -1.65 -3.36 -8.94
CA GLU A 141 -1.66 -2.59 -10.18
C GLU A 141 -1.67 -1.10 -9.89
N ASN A 142 -1.18 -0.30 -10.82
CA ASN A 142 -1.23 1.16 -10.78
C ASN A 142 -1.86 1.75 -12.04
N SER A 143 -2.30 3.00 -11.95
CA SER A 143 -2.82 3.78 -13.06
C SER A 143 -2.64 5.27 -12.81
N VAL A 144 -2.31 6.02 -13.85
CA VAL A 144 -2.20 7.49 -13.78
C VAL A 144 -3.54 8.19 -13.92
N ASP A 145 -4.51 7.54 -14.56
CA ASP A 145 -5.83 8.11 -14.89
C ASP A 145 -6.99 7.43 -14.13
N GLY A 146 -6.73 6.31 -13.43
CA GLY A 146 -7.72 5.52 -12.73
C GLY A 146 -8.56 4.61 -13.65
N VAL A 147 -8.22 4.52 -14.93
CA VAL A 147 -8.93 3.74 -15.96
C VAL A 147 -8.06 2.59 -16.45
N ASP A 148 -6.88 2.89 -16.98
CA ASP A 148 -5.96 1.91 -17.54
C ASP A 148 -4.96 1.48 -16.46
N PHE A 149 -5.15 0.27 -15.92
CA PHE A 149 -4.31 -0.29 -14.87
C PHE A 149 -3.23 -1.21 -15.43
N MET A 150 -2.00 -1.01 -15.00
CA MET A 150 -0.84 -1.83 -15.34
C MET A 150 -0.37 -2.63 -14.11
N MET A 151 -0.05 -3.89 -14.33
CA MET A 151 0.48 -4.77 -13.30
C MET A 151 1.82 -4.26 -12.79
N MET A 152 1.93 -4.10 -11.46
CA MET A 152 3.18 -3.83 -10.76
C MET A 152 3.80 -5.12 -10.21
N ARG A 153 2.98 -5.93 -9.55
CA ARG A 153 3.45 -7.15 -8.89
C ARG A 153 2.33 -8.15 -8.66
N MET A 154 2.64 -9.42 -8.79
CA MET A 154 1.86 -10.53 -8.26
C MET A 154 2.68 -11.16 -7.13
N PHE A 155 2.04 -11.45 -5.98
CA PHE A 155 2.75 -11.97 -4.81
C PHE A 155 1.87 -12.84 -3.94
N HIS A 156 2.51 -13.61 -3.06
CA HIS A 156 1.88 -14.46 -2.07
C HIS A 156 2.22 -14.00 -0.65
N LEU A 157 1.25 -14.05 0.27
CA LEU A 157 1.47 -13.89 1.70
C LEU A 157 1.10 -15.17 2.43
N PHE A 158 2.08 -15.84 3.02
CA PHE A 158 1.90 -17.15 3.65
C PHE A 158 0.88 -17.17 4.79
N HIS A 159 0.71 -16.04 5.49
CA HIS A 159 -0.20 -15.91 6.64
C HIS A 159 -1.52 -15.21 6.31
N ALA A 160 -1.86 -15.03 5.03
CA ALA A 160 -3.10 -14.39 4.58
C ALA A 160 -4.22 -15.39 4.22
N GLN A 161 -4.31 -16.51 4.96
CA GLN A 161 -5.24 -17.61 4.60
C GLN A 161 -6.69 -17.31 4.99
N GLU A 162 -6.92 -16.80 6.19
CA GLU A 162 -8.25 -16.53 6.73
C GLU A 162 -8.59 -15.05 6.62
N SER A 163 -8.31 -14.27 7.65
CA SER A 163 -8.54 -12.84 7.67
C SER A 163 -7.34 -12.07 7.12
N VAL A 164 -7.60 -10.99 6.38
CA VAL A 164 -6.58 -10.07 5.89
C VAL A 164 -6.92 -8.65 6.31
N GLN A 165 -5.95 -7.95 6.86
CA GLN A 165 -6.04 -6.52 7.15
C GLN A 165 -5.41 -5.75 5.99
N PHE A 166 -6.18 -4.88 5.35
CA PHE A 166 -5.75 -4.13 4.17
C PHE A 166 -6.19 -2.67 4.26
N GLY A 167 -5.44 -1.78 3.67
CA GLY A 167 -5.73 -0.35 3.67
C GLY A 167 -4.56 0.48 3.17
N PHE A 168 -4.10 1.43 3.98
CA PHE A 168 -3.19 2.48 3.55
C PHE A 168 -2.06 2.70 4.56
N PHE A 169 -0.92 3.18 4.07
CA PHE A 169 0.21 3.60 4.90
C PHE A 169 0.85 4.87 4.33
N ALA A 170 1.62 5.56 5.17
CA ALA A 170 2.53 6.61 4.75
C ALA A 170 3.76 6.60 5.65
N SER A 171 4.94 6.95 5.13
CA SER A 171 6.17 7.03 5.92
C SER A 171 7.14 8.09 5.40
N SER A 172 7.93 8.62 6.34
CA SER A 172 9.04 9.52 6.09
C SER A 172 10.29 8.93 6.75
N PRO A 173 11.08 8.10 6.02
CA PRO A 173 12.28 7.49 6.56
C PRO A 173 13.39 8.49 6.92
N GLY A 174 13.36 9.67 6.33
CA GLY A 174 14.28 10.77 6.64
C GLY A 174 13.69 11.79 7.63
N ASP A 175 14.41 12.91 7.83
CA ASP A 175 13.98 14.04 8.66
C ASP A 175 12.97 14.91 7.88
N SER A 176 11.77 14.37 7.69
CA SER A 176 10.68 15.02 6.96
C SER A 176 9.32 14.64 7.52
N SER A 177 8.30 15.37 7.08
CA SER A 177 6.90 15.03 7.28
C SER A 177 6.06 15.55 6.12
N PHE A 178 5.00 14.81 5.75
CA PHE A 178 4.04 15.22 4.73
C PHE A 178 2.66 14.66 5.01
N ALA A 179 1.65 15.16 4.29
CA ALA A 179 0.30 14.62 4.31
C ALA A 179 0.07 13.71 3.10
N ALA A 180 -0.25 12.46 3.35
CA ALA A 180 -0.73 11.51 2.35
C ALA A 180 -2.25 11.49 2.34
N HIS A 181 -2.86 11.62 1.16
CA HIS A 181 -4.30 11.66 0.97
C HIS A 181 -4.77 10.44 0.21
N PHE A 182 -5.78 9.74 0.74
CA PHE A 182 -6.40 8.56 0.15
C PHE A 182 -7.88 8.82 -0.07
N SER A 183 -8.30 8.82 -1.33
CA SER A 183 -9.68 9.15 -1.73
C SER A 183 -10.17 8.21 -2.83
N GLN A 184 -11.44 8.35 -3.25
CA GLN A 184 -12.05 7.48 -4.25
C GLN A 184 -11.86 6.00 -3.90
N ILE A 185 -12.05 5.67 -2.62
CA ILE A 185 -11.84 4.33 -2.09
C ILE A 185 -13.02 3.46 -2.49
N GLU A 186 -12.75 2.42 -3.26
CA GLU A 186 -13.74 1.44 -3.71
C GLU A 186 -13.33 0.05 -3.26
N TRP A 187 -14.21 -0.63 -2.52
CA TRP A 187 -14.08 -2.05 -2.21
C TRP A 187 -15.17 -2.83 -2.94
N SER A 188 -14.79 -3.87 -3.66
CA SER A 188 -15.69 -4.57 -4.57
C SER A 188 -15.40 -6.07 -4.65
N GLU A 189 -16.21 -6.80 -5.41
CA GLU A 189 -15.89 -8.14 -5.88
C GLU A 189 -14.54 -8.16 -6.61
N CYS A 190 -13.85 -9.30 -6.56
CA CYS A 190 -12.53 -9.45 -7.18
C CYS A 190 -12.59 -9.23 -8.70
N SER A 191 -11.90 -8.19 -9.16
CA SER A 191 -11.76 -7.89 -10.59
C SER A 191 -10.61 -8.62 -11.27
N TRP A 192 -9.75 -9.29 -10.50
CA TRP A 192 -8.65 -10.11 -11.04
C TRP A 192 -9.21 -11.43 -11.55
N ASN A 193 -9.29 -11.58 -12.86
CA ASN A 193 -9.72 -12.82 -13.50
C ASN A 193 -8.59 -13.86 -13.49
N ALA A 194 -8.89 -15.09 -13.08
CA ALA A 194 -7.97 -16.19 -13.25
C ALA A 194 -7.71 -16.40 -14.75
N HIS A 195 -6.45 -16.63 -15.12
CA HIS A 195 -6.16 -17.07 -16.47
C HIS A 195 -6.88 -18.41 -16.73
N CYS A 196 -7.73 -18.45 -17.75
CA CYS A 196 -8.31 -19.72 -18.19
C CYS A 196 -7.16 -20.61 -18.67
N SER A 197 -7.05 -21.81 -18.11
CA SER A 197 -6.05 -22.85 -18.43
C SER A 197 -6.18 -23.46 -19.83
N SER A 198 -6.85 -22.81 -20.76
CA SER A 198 -7.06 -23.27 -22.13
C SER A 198 -5.96 -22.85 -23.13
N ARG A 199 -4.80 -22.37 -22.65
CA ARG A 199 -3.68 -21.93 -23.50
C ARG A 199 -2.29 -22.33 -23.01
N PHE A 200 -2.17 -23.50 -22.38
CA PHE A 200 -0.86 -24.16 -22.21
C PHE A 200 -0.96 -25.60 -22.65
#